data_1f616b3d1003dd587569961c8cdcc72b
#
_entry.id   1f616b3d1003dd587569961c8cdcc72b
#
_cell.length_a   1.000
_cell.length_b   1.000
_cell.length_c   1.000
_cell.angle_alpha   90.00
_cell.angle_beta   90.00
_cell.angle_gamma   90.00
#
_symmetry.space_group_name_H-M   'P 1'
#
loop_
_entity.id
_entity.type
_entity.pdbx_description
1 polymer ?
#
loop_
_entity_poly.entity_id
_entity_poly.type
_entity_poly.pdbx_seq_one_letter_code
_entity_poly.pdbx_strand_id
1 'polypeptide(L)'
;ENGEEIALENLWKIKRDPYLSPSNCVLDDVTEAINEVNYFKNEGGNTIVEVTNCGMGRDVDKLKHLSSATGLNVITSTGFYVETSHPPHINDASIEELSEFMLKELEEGIEKTNIKAGIIGEIGTSTTVTKNEEKVLRAAARCHKKGNYPISIHLSNMKGREGLNVIKILDSEGANLNKVVLCHMDLALDDYDYQIDLAKTGVFIEYDSFGMEFTIDSRGFAFYRDADKIVFLKKLIDDGFVDKLLVSQDICFKICLKKYGGQGYDHLLRNIFPLYDQYKSIDLKEKLLIQNPNHWLFD
;
A
#
# COMPACT_ATOMS: atom_id res chain seq x y z
N GLU A 1 27.12 8.07 -4.19
CA GLU A 1 27.00 9.53 -4.31
C GLU A 1 25.65 9.88 -3.71
N ASN A 2 25.63 10.66 -2.61
CA ASN A 2 24.40 11.18 -2.01
C ASN A 2 23.79 12.12 -3.05
N GLY A 3 22.64 11.75 -3.61
CA GLY A 3 21.92 12.59 -4.57
C GLY A 3 21.62 13.96 -3.97
N GLU A 4 21.35 14.93 -4.82
CA GLU A 4 20.97 16.30 -4.42
C GLU A 4 19.83 16.24 -3.41
N GLU A 5 19.95 16.97 -2.27
CA GLU A 5 18.85 17.13 -1.33
C GLU A 5 17.67 17.85 -2.01
N ILE A 6 16.46 17.58 -1.54
CA ILE A 6 15.26 18.20 -2.10
C ILE A 6 15.21 19.66 -1.65
N ALA A 7 15.19 20.57 -2.62
CA ALA A 7 15.08 22.01 -2.46
C ALA A 7 14.09 22.58 -3.49
N LEU A 8 13.60 23.81 -3.26
CA LEU A 8 12.67 24.45 -4.20
C LEU A 8 13.24 24.54 -5.62
N GLU A 9 14.55 24.75 -5.74
CA GLU A 9 15.27 24.91 -7.01
C GLU A 9 15.26 23.65 -7.87
N ASN A 10 15.19 22.45 -7.25
CA ASN A 10 15.22 21.17 -7.97
C ASN A 10 13.91 20.38 -7.86
N LEU A 11 12.94 20.85 -7.06
CA LEU A 11 11.67 20.16 -6.83
C LEU A 11 10.90 19.88 -8.14
N TRP A 12 10.96 20.79 -9.10
CA TRP A 12 10.32 20.61 -10.40
C TRP A 12 10.87 19.41 -11.18
N LYS A 13 12.18 19.12 -11.07
CA LYS A 13 12.80 17.94 -11.70
C LYS A 13 12.35 16.67 -11.00
N ILE A 14 12.35 16.68 -9.65
CA ILE A 14 11.97 15.52 -8.83
C ILE A 14 10.49 15.18 -9.02
N LYS A 15 9.63 16.17 -9.22
CA LYS A 15 8.21 15.97 -9.60
C LYS A 15 8.03 15.45 -11.04
N ARG A 16 9.04 15.55 -11.89
CA ARG A 16 9.04 14.90 -13.22
C ARG A 16 9.49 13.44 -13.12
N ASP A 17 10.41 13.13 -12.23
CA ASP A 17 10.83 11.76 -11.94
C ASP A 17 11.41 11.66 -10.52
N PRO A 18 10.65 11.06 -9.57
CA PRO A 18 11.07 10.91 -8.18
C PRO A 18 12.38 10.15 -7.99
N TYR A 19 12.73 9.27 -8.93
CA TYR A 19 13.94 8.45 -8.86
C TYR A 19 15.23 9.20 -9.25
N LEU A 20 15.11 10.42 -9.77
CA LEU A 20 16.30 11.27 -10.06
C LEU A 20 17.05 11.67 -8.79
N SER A 21 16.39 11.69 -7.64
CA SER A 21 17.01 11.96 -6.35
C SER A 21 16.94 10.73 -5.45
N PRO A 22 18.03 9.99 -5.23
CA PRO A 22 18.05 8.85 -4.29
C PRO A 22 17.59 9.22 -2.89
N SER A 23 17.93 10.43 -2.41
CA SER A 23 17.48 10.91 -1.10
C SER A 23 15.96 11.04 -0.99
N ASN A 24 15.26 11.28 -2.10
CA ASN A 24 13.81 11.32 -2.16
C ASN A 24 13.14 9.96 -1.88
N CYS A 25 13.83 8.87 -2.19
CA CYS A 25 13.34 7.51 -2.05
C CYS A 25 13.64 6.90 -0.66
N VAL A 26 14.21 7.66 0.27
CA VAL A 26 14.62 7.17 1.60
C VAL A 26 13.90 7.97 2.69
N LEU A 27 12.96 7.33 3.39
CA LEU A 27 12.15 7.92 4.46
C LEU A 27 12.56 7.31 5.82
N ASP A 28 13.84 7.42 6.20
CA ASP A 28 14.41 6.77 7.37
C ASP A 28 14.60 7.68 8.59
N ASP A 29 14.29 8.98 8.47
CA ASP A 29 14.32 9.94 9.59
C ASP A 29 13.03 9.82 10.43
N VAL A 30 13.14 9.15 11.57
CA VAL A 30 11.99 8.95 12.48
C VAL A 30 11.46 10.24 13.06
N THR A 31 12.30 11.26 13.26
CA THR A 31 11.86 12.58 13.75
C THR A 31 11.00 13.28 12.70
N GLU A 32 11.42 13.23 11.44
CA GLU A 32 10.64 13.74 10.32
C GLU A 32 9.31 12.98 10.20
N ALA A 33 9.33 11.64 10.25
CA ALA A 33 8.14 10.83 10.20
C ALA A 33 7.15 11.17 11.33
N ILE A 34 7.61 11.33 12.57
CA ILE A 34 6.79 11.75 13.71
C ILE A 34 6.11 13.10 13.44
N ASN A 35 6.84 14.07 12.92
CA ASN A 35 6.30 15.40 12.60
C ASN A 35 5.22 15.30 11.52
N GLU A 36 5.46 14.53 10.48
CA GLU A 36 4.54 14.36 9.34
C GLU A 36 3.26 13.59 9.73
N VAL A 37 3.35 12.49 10.47
CA VAL A 37 2.15 11.74 10.89
C VAL A 37 1.32 12.47 11.94
N ASN A 38 1.88 13.46 12.65
CA ASN A 38 1.11 14.30 13.56
C ASN A 38 0.07 15.17 12.82
N TYR A 39 0.27 15.50 11.55
CA TYR A 39 -0.79 16.13 10.75
C TYR A 39 -2.00 15.21 10.62
N PHE A 40 -1.79 13.92 10.32
CA PHE A 40 -2.86 12.92 10.26
C PHE A 40 -3.57 12.75 11.62
N LYS A 41 -2.81 12.66 12.70
CA LYS A 41 -3.36 12.58 14.06
C LYS A 41 -4.24 13.79 14.39
N ASN A 42 -3.81 15.00 14.04
CA ASN A 42 -4.52 16.24 14.33
C ASN A 42 -5.86 16.35 13.57
N GLU A 43 -5.99 15.68 12.42
CA GLU A 43 -7.25 15.55 11.67
C GLU A 43 -8.12 14.37 12.15
N GLY A 44 -7.75 13.73 13.25
CA GLY A 44 -8.50 12.61 13.85
C GLY A 44 -8.06 11.23 13.37
N GLY A 45 -6.94 11.13 12.66
CA GLY A 45 -6.34 9.84 12.30
C GLY A 45 -5.88 9.07 13.53
N ASN A 46 -6.00 7.74 13.48
CA ASN A 46 -5.73 6.87 14.64
C ASN A 46 -4.76 5.72 14.32
N THR A 47 -4.88 5.12 13.14
CA THR A 47 -4.13 3.92 12.77
C THR A 47 -3.48 4.08 11.40
N ILE A 48 -2.23 3.67 11.28
CA ILE A 48 -1.47 3.61 10.03
C ILE A 48 -1.14 2.14 9.77
N VAL A 49 -1.39 1.67 8.55
CA VAL A 49 -0.89 0.39 8.03
C VAL A 49 0.40 0.68 7.29
N GLU A 50 1.51 0.15 7.79
CA GLU A 50 2.86 0.37 7.27
C GLU A 50 3.32 -0.91 6.57
N VAL A 51 3.48 -0.84 5.26
CA VAL A 51 3.64 -2.01 4.39
C VAL A 51 5.09 -2.28 3.96
N THR A 52 6.07 -1.57 4.53
CA THR A 52 7.49 -1.85 4.30
C THR A 52 7.84 -3.22 4.88
N ASN A 53 8.23 -4.13 4.03
CA ASN A 53 8.53 -5.51 4.41
C ASN A 53 10.03 -5.85 4.30
N CYS A 54 10.35 -7.15 4.36
CA CYS A 54 11.72 -7.64 4.27
C CYS A 54 12.35 -7.29 2.90
N GLY A 55 13.53 -6.66 2.93
CA GLY A 55 14.24 -6.21 1.73
C GLY A 55 13.97 -4.75 1.33
N MET A 56 12.99 -4.07 1.96
CA MET A 56 12.65 -2.67 1.68
C MET A 56 13.13 -1.69 2.75
N GLY A 57 13.89 -2.14 3.75
CA GLY A 57 14.39 -1.27 4.82
C GLY A 57 13.44 -1.14 6.02
N ARG A 58 12.57 -2.11 6.25
CA ARG A 58 11.70 -2.18 7.44
C ARG A 58 12.53 -2.01 8.73
N ASP A 59 12.07 -1.13 9.63
CA ASP A 59 12.67 -0.87 10.93
C ASP A 59 11.59 -0.79 12.01
N VAL A 60 11.29 -1.93 12.62
CA VAL A 60 10.20 -2.03 13.60
C VAL A 60 10.48 -1.28 14.90
N ASP A 61 11.73 -1.03 15.26
CA ASP A 61 12.09 -0.23 16.44
C ASP A 61 11.77 1.25 16.19
N LYS A 62 12.04 1.76 14.99
CA LYS A 62 11.61 3.13 14.60
C LYS A 62 10.08 3.24 14.54
N LEU A 63 9.37 2.24 14.03
CA LEU A 63 7.90 2.21 14.01
C LEU A 63 7.32 2.21 15.43
N LYS A 64 7.88 1.41 16.34
CA LYS A 64 7.53 1.40 17.76
C LYS A 64 7.77 2.76 18.42
N HIS A 65 8.92 3.38 18.12
CA HIS A 65 9.23 4.71 18.63
C HIS A 65 8.22 5.76 18.13
N LEU A 66 7.91 5.76 16.83
CA LEU A 66 6.90 6.63 16.23
C LEU A 66 5.53 6.43 16.89
N SER A 67 5.07 5.19 17.03
CA SER A 67 3.81 4.87 17.70
C SER A 67 3.77 5.39 19.14
N SER A 68 4.85 5.18 19.91
CA SER A 68 4.95 5.64 21.30
C SER A 68 4.98 7.16 21.41
N ALA A 69 5.66 7.85 20.50
CA ALA A 69 5.78 9.31 20.50
C ALA A 69 4.50 10.02 20.08
N THR A 70 3.74 9.41 19.16
CA THR A 70 2.53 10.01 18.60
C THR A 70 1.24 9.50 19.24
N GLY A 71 1.24 8.30 19.81
CA GLY A 71 0.04 7.58 20.27
C GLY A 71 -0.81 7.01 19.13
N LEU A 72 -0.31 7.01 17.89
CA LEU A 72 -0.94 6.33 16.76
C LEU A 72 -0.71 4.82 16.85
N ASN A 73 -1.69 4.04 16.45
CA ASN A 73 -1.49 2.63 16.18
C ASN A 73 -0.74 2.45 14.87
N VAL A 74 0.26 1.57 14.85
CA VAL A 74 0.98 1.20 13.64
C VAL A 74 0.87 -0.30 13.44
N ILE A 75 0.27 -0.72 12.34
CA ILE A 75 0.21 -2.12 11.91
C ILE A 75 1.36 -2.33 10.94
N THR A 76 2.34 -3.13 11.35
CA THR A 76 3.49 -3.46 10.49
C THR A 76 3.25 -4.77 9.72
N SER A 77 4.04 -5.02 8.69
CA SER A 77 3.83 -6.08 7.72
C SER A 77 4.92 -7.14 7.71
N THR A 78 4.61 -8.29 7.09
CA THR A 78 5.57 -9.34 6.72
C THR A 78 5.43 -9.70 5.25
N GLY A 79 6.47 -10.28 4.66
CA GLY A 79 6.48 -10.73 3.26
C GLY A 79 7.62 -10.14 2.46
N PHE A 80 7.48 -10.17 1.14
CA PHE A 80 8.52 -9.73 0.20
C PHE A 80 7.90 -8.95 -0.94
N TYR A 81 8.54 -7.85 -1.33
CA TYR A 81 8.08 -6.96 -2.39
C TYR A 81 8.41 -7.52 -3.79
N VAL A 82 8.68 -6.69 -4.78
CA VAL A 82 9.04 -7.12 -6.14
C VAL A 82 10.40 -7.82 -6.16
N GLU A 83 10.61 -8.72 -7.13
CA GLU A 83 11.79 -9.58 -7.21
C GLU A 83 13.13 -8.84 -7.10
N THR A 84 13.22 -7.61 -7.63
CA THR A 84 14.45 -6.80 -7.57
C THR A 84 14.85 -6.41 -6.15
N SER A 85 13.94 -6.47 -5.18
CA SER A 85 14.19 -6.21 -3.77
C SER A 85 14.30 -7.49 -2.93
N HIS A 86 14.13 -8.66 -3.54
CA HIS A 86 14.17 -9.92 -2.82
C HIS A 86 15.54 -10.18 -2.21
N PRO A 87 15.62 -10.56 -0.93
CA PRO A 87 16.83 -11.10 -0.36
C PRO A 87 17.29 -12.34 -1.14
N PRO A 88 18.61 -12.57 -1.27
CA PRO A 88 19.15 -13.67 -2.11
C PRO A 88 18.61 -15.07 -1.79
N HIS A 89 18.27 -15.34 -0.54
CA HIS A 89 17.76 -16.64 -0.11
C HIS A 89 16.41 -17.03 -0.72
N ILE A 90 15.64 -16.05 -1.23
CA ILE A 90 14.35 -16.32 -1.90
C ILE A 90 14.54 -17.22 -3.12
N ASN A 91 15.66 -17.13 -3.82
CA ASN A 91 15.94 -17.95 -5.00
C ASN A 91 15.86 -19.45 -4.68
N ASP A 92 16.40 -19.86 -3.56
CA ASP A 92 16.56 -21.27 -3.16
C ASP A 92 15.46 -21.74 -2.19
N ALA A 93 14.78 -20.80 -1.52
CA ALA A 93 13.74 -21.14 -0.55
C ALA A 93 12.52 -21.79 -1.23
N SER A 94 11.96 -22.78 -0.56
CA SER A 94 10.68 -23.39 -0.90
C SER A 94 9.49 -22.48 -0.52
N ILE A 95 8.34 -22.74 -1.11
CA ILE A 95 7.08 -22.04 -0.76
C ILE A 95 6.78 -22.23 0.74
N GLU A 96 7.03 -23.42 1.28
CA GLU A 96 6.76 -23.73 2.68
C GLU A 96 7.66 -22.92 3.63
N GLU A 97 8.96 -22.87 3.35
CA GLU A 97 9.92 -22.07 4.16
C GLU A 97 9.55 -20.58 4.16
N LEU A 98 9.11 -20.02 3.01
CA LEU A 98 8.67 -18.63 2.94
C LEU A 98 7.35 -18.42 3.70
N SER A 99 6.42 -19.38 3.63
CA SER A 99 5.18 -19.34 4.40
C SER A 99 5.42 -19.40 5.90
N GLU A 100 6.34 -20.26 6.35
CA GLU A 100 6.72 -20.38 7.75
C GLU A 100 7.46 -19.13 8.25
N PHE A 101 8.30 -18.51 7.42
CA PHE A 101 8.93 -17.23 7.74
C PHE A 101 7.88 -16.16 8.04
N MET A 102 6.89 -15.98 7.16
CA MET A 102 5.82 -14.99 7.36
C MET A 102 4.97 -15.33 8.59
N LEU A 103 4.62 -16.60 8.78
CA LEU A 103 3.85 -17.04 9.94
C LEU A 103 4.57 -16.76 11.26
N LYS A 104 5.88 -16.98 11.30
CA LYS A 104 6.71 -16.68 12.47
C LYS A 104 6.67 -15.18 12.80
N GLU A 105 6.76 -14.31 11.82
CA GLU A 105 6.68 -12.86 12.06
C GLU A 105 5.28 -12.41 12.52
N LEU A 106 4.23 -13.11 12.11
CA LEU A 106 2.85 -12.85 12.55
C LEU A 106 2.58 -13.39 13.97
N GLU A 107 3.16 -14.54 14.35
CA GLU A 107 2.80 -15.19 15.60
C GLU A 107 3.83 -15.02 16.72
N GLU A 108 5.12 -14.94 16.40
CA GLU A 108 6.19 -14.84 17.39
C GLU A 108 6.80 -13.45 17.46
N GLY A 109 7.11 -12.84 16.33
CA GLY A 109 7.68 -11.50 16.22
C GLY A 109 8.68 -11.37 15.08
N ILE A 110 8.85 -10.12 14.65
CA ILE A 110 9.74 -9.75 13.55
C ILE A 110 11.17 -9.76 14.04
N GLU A 111 12.04 -10.49 13.33
CA GLU A 111 13.45 -10.62 13.63
C GLU A 111 13.71 -11.10 15.09
N LYS A 112 14.39 -10.29 15.90
CA LYS A 112 14.69 -10.59 17.31
C LYS A 112 13.83 -9.78 18.29
N THR A 113 12.72 -9.19 17.80
CA THR A 113 11.80 -8.41 18.61
C THR A 113 10.58 -9.24 18.99
N ASN A 114 9.75 -8.70 19.88
CA ASN A 114 8.42 -9.23 20.19
C ASN A 114 7.29 -8.46 19.45
N ILE A 115 7.66 -7.65 18.46
CA ILE A 115 6.71 -6.92 17.63
C ILE A 115 6.23 -7.84 16.54
N LYS A 116 4.95 -8.12 16.49
CA LYS A 116 4.32 -9.00 15.51
C LYS A 116 3.85 -8.21 14.30
N ALA A 117 3.97 -8.79 13.12
CA ALA A 117 3.29 -8.29 11.94
C ALA A 117 1.76 -8.43 12.12
N GLY A 118 1.00 -7.51 11.55
CA GLY A 118 -0.46 -7.57 11.53
C GLY A 118 -1.04 -7.96 10.17
N ILE A 119 -0.24 -7.86 9.10
CA ILE A 119 -0.65 -8.18 7.73
C ILE A 119 0.46 -8.92 6.98
N ILE A 120 0.08 -9.64 5.94
CA ILE A 120 0.97 -10.22 4.93
C ILE A 120 1.04 -9.25 3.75
N GLY A 121 2.21 -8.68 3.47
CA GLY A 121 2.39 -7.74 2.36
C GLY A 121 3.07 -6.43 2.81
N GLU A 122 3.30 -5.52 1.90
CA GLU A 122 2.82 -5.54 0.53
C GLU A 122 3.58 -6.61 -0.26
N ILE A 123 2.90 -7.63 -0.78
CA ILE A 123 3.52 -8.65 -1.65
C ILE A 123 3.65 -8.05 -3.05
N GLY A 124 4.89 -7.94 -3.51
CA GLY A 124 5.18 -7.25 -4.76
C GLY A 124 4.96 -8.12 -5.99
N THR A 125 4.39 -7.53 -7.04
CA THR A 125 4.33 -8.12 -8.37
C THR A 125 4.80 -7.15 -9.44
N SER A 126 5.61 -7.65 -10.37
CA SER A 126 6.02 -6.94 -11.57
C SER A 126 4.88 -6.90 -12.60
N THR A 127 5.05 -6.14 -13.69
CA THR A 127 4.09 -6.07 -14.83
C THR A 127 3.72 -7.46 -15.36
N THR A 128 4.63 -8.41 -15.29
CA THR A 128 4.40 -9.85 -15.46
C THR A 128 4.99 -10.54 -14.25
N VAL A 129 4.17 -11.30 -13.54
CA VAL A 129 4.60 -12.05 -12.34
C VAL A 129 5.77 -12.96 -12.67
N THR A 130 6.89 -12.79 -11.97
CA THR A 130 8.07 -13.63 -12.13
C THR A 130 7.90 -14.97 -11.38
N LYS A 131 8.81 -15.90 -11.60
CA LYS A 131 8.79 -17.20 -10.90
C LYS A 131 8.97 -17.04 -9.38
N ASN A 132 9.81 -16.10 -8.95
CA ASN A 132 10.01 -15.85 -7.52
C ASN A 132 8.82 -15.10 -6.92
N GLU A 133 8.23 -14.15 -7.63
CA GLU A 133 7.02 -13.47 -7.20
C GLU A 133 5.83 -14.45 -7.09
N GLU A 134 5.66 -15.36 -8.06
CA GLU A 134 4.65 -16.44 -7.94
C GLU A 134 4.90 -17.33 -6.72
N LYS A 135 6.16 -17.68 -6.45
CA LYS A 135 6.55 -18.46 -5.26
C LYS A 135 6.14 -17.73 -3.98
N VAL A 136 6.41 -16.42 -3.89
CA VAL A 136 6.03 -15.58 -2.75
C VAL A 136 4.51 -15.45 -2.61
N LEU A 137 3.77 -15.25 -3.72
CA LEU A 137 2.30 -15.22 -3.70
C LEU A 137 1.70 -16.52 -3.15
N ARG A 138 2.21 -17.68 -3.59
CA ARG A 138 1.77 -18.98 -3.08
C ARG A 138 2.09 -19.15 -1.60
N ALA A 139 3.28 -18.72 -1.17
CA ALA A 139 3.68 -18.75 0.24
C ALA A 139 2.78 -17.84 1.09
N ALA A 140 2.46 -16.64 0.62
CA ALA A 140 1.55 -15.71 1.28
C ALA A 140 0.14 -16.32 1.45
N ALA A 141 -0.40 -16.96 0.40
CA ALA A 141 -1.68 -17.65 0.46
C ALA A 141 -1.68 -18.81 1.47
N ARG A 142 -0.60 -19.61 1.52
CA ARG A 142 -0.47 -20.69 2.53
C ARG A 142 -0.36 -20.17 3.94
N CYS A 143 0.41 -19.09 4.15
CA CYS A 143 0.51 -18.41 5.43
C CYS A 143 -0.86 -17.86 5.87
N HIS A 144 -1.57 -17.16 4.98
CA HIS A 144 -2.90 -16.64 5.20
C HIS A 144 -3.85 -17.71 5.77
N LYS A 145 -3.86 -18.92 5.18
CA LYS A 145 -4.75 -20.02 5.61
C LYS A 145 -4.51 -20.48 7.05
N LYS A 146 -3.37 -20.23 7.65
CA LYS A 146 -3.06 -20.64 9.04
C LYS A 146 -3.84 -19.83 10.07
N GLY A 147 -4.16 -18.57 9.79
CA GLY A 147 -4.85 -17.68 10.73
C GLY A 147 -5.78 -16.65 10.08
N ASN A 148 -6.13 -16.82 8.81
CA ASN A 148 -6.95 -15.87 8.03
C ASN A 148 -6.38 -14.45 8.02
N TYR A 149 -5.03 -14.32 8.03
CA TYR A 149 -4.32 -13.04 8.04
C TYR A 149 -4.59 -12.22 6.78
N PRO A 150 -4.85 -10.90 6.87
CA PRO A 150 -5.07 -10.07 5.68
C PRO A 150 -3.85 -10.05 4.76
N ILE A 151 -4.09 -9.99 3.45
CA ILE A 151 -3.05 -9.91 2.41
C ILE A 151 -3.16 -8.59 1.67
N SER A 152 -2.04 -7.88 1.52
CA SER A 152 -1.89 -6.71 0.67
C SER A 152 -0.98 -7.04 -0.51
N ILE A 153 -1.42 -6.71 -1.74
CA ILE A 153 -0.72 -7.02 -2.98
C ILE A 153 -0.42 -5.75 -3.76
N HIS A 154 0.87 -5.48 -3.95
CA HIS A 154 1.32 -4.48 -4.93
C HIS A 154 1.11 -5.00 -6.36
N LEU A 155 0.36 -4.26 -7.16
CA LEU A 155 0.21 -4.52 -8.58
C LEU A 155 0.92 -3.45 -9.40
N SER A 156 1.78 -3.87 -10.32
CA SER A 156 2.32 -2.97 -11.33
C SER A 156 1.30 -2.71 -12.44
N ASN A 157 0.23 -1.94 -12.12
CA ASN A 157 -0.94 -1.71 -12.98
C ASN A 157 -0.71 -0.74 -14.14
N MET A 158 0.53 -0.34 -14.43
CA MET A 158 0.81 0.59 -15.53
C MET A 158 0.46 0.03 -16.91
N LYS A 159 0.37 -1.28 -17.06
CA LYS A 159 -0.07 -1.97 -18.29
C LYS A 159 -0.54 -3.39 -17.99
N GLY A 160 -1.64 -3.80 -18.65
CA GLY A 160 -2.15 -5.17 -18.58
C GLY A 160 -3.10 -5.43 -17.41
N ARG A 161 -3.56 -6.67 -17.29
CA ARG A 161 -4.55 -7.13 -16.30
C ARG A 161 -3.98 -8.23 -15.39
N GLU A 162 -2.74 -8.05 -14.93
CA GLU A 162 -2.00 -9.07 -14.17
C GLU A 162 -2.68 -9.44 -12.84
N GLY A 163 -3.47 -8.54 -12.24
CA GLY A 163 -4.24 -8.83 -11.05
C GLY A 163 -5.18 -10.05 -11.20
N LEU A 164 -5.72 -10.31 -12.39
CA LEU A 164 -6.52 -11.52 -12.64
C LEU A 164 -5.67 -12.80 -12.52
N ASN A 165 -4.40 -12.77 -12.93
CA ASN A 165 -3.48 -13.88 -12.75
C ASN A 165 -3.09 -14.05 -11.27
N VAL A 166 -2.82 -12.94 -10.58
CA VAL A 166 -2.52 -12.93 -9.14
C VAL A 166 -3.66 -13.58 -8.35
N ILE A 167 -4.92 -13.19 -8.62
CA ILE A 167 -6.09 -13.79 -7.97
C ILE A 167 -6.16 -15.28 -8.22
N LYS A 168 -5.93 -15.75 -9.46
CA LYS A 168 -5.92 -17.20 -9.77
C LYS A 168 -4.85 -17.94 -8.98
N ILE A 169 -3.66 -17.35 -8.80
CA ILE A 169 -2.59 -17.96 -7.99
C ILE A 169 -3.04 -18.08 -6.53
N LEU A 170 -3.55 -17.00 -5.93
CA LEU A 170 -4.01 -17.00 -4.54
C LEU A 170 -5.18 -17.96 -4.31
N ASP A 171 -6.18 -17.94 -5.18
CA ASP A 171 -7.35 -18.83 -5.12
C ASP A 171 -6.96 -20.30 -5.27
N SER A 172 -6.01 -20.62 -6.16
CA SER A 172 -5.50 -22.01 -6.35
C SER A 172 -4.84 -22.57 -5.09
N GLU A 173 -4.29 -21.74 -4.21
CA GLU A 173 -3.77 -22.13 -2.89
C GLU A 173 -4.86 -22.08 -1.80
N GLY A 174 -6.07 -21.62 -2.14
CA GLY A 174 -7.24 -21.57 -1.25
C GLY A 174 -7.26 -20.38 -0.32
N ALA A 175 -6.75 -19.22 -0.75
CA ALA A 175 -6.85 -17.98 0.00
C ALA A 175 -8.30 -17.48 0.02
N ASN A 176 -8.72 -16.89 1.16
CA ASN A 176 -9.97 -16.16 1.26
C ASN A 176 -9.84 -14.80 0.58
N LEU A 177 -10.37 -14.68 -0.64
CA LEU A 177 -10.24 -13.45 -1.43
C LEU A 177 -10.87 -12.21 -0.76
N ASN A 178 -11.80 -12.39 0.19
CA ASN A 178 -12.35 -11.29 0.98
C ASN A 178 -11.35 -10.68 1.99
N LYS A 179 -10.19 -11.29 2.15
CA LYS A 179 -9.07 -10.80 2.99
C LYS A 179 -7.89 -10.33 2.15
N VAL A 180 -8.06 -10.16 0.84
CA VAL A 180 -7.03 -9.71 -0.10
C VAL A 180 -7.37 -8.30 -0.56
N VAL A 181 -6.40 -7.39 -0.49
CA VAL A 181 -6.46 -6.08 -1.13
C VAL A 181 -5.48 -6.03 -2.30
N LEU A 182 -5.93 -5.45 -3.40
CA LEU A 182 -5.12 -5.13 -4.56
C LEU A 182 -4.84 -3.63 -4.57
N CYS A 183 -3.57 -3.27 -4.36
CA CYS A 183 -3.10 -1.90 -4.33
C CYS A 183 -2.96 -1.30 -5.73
N HIS A 184 -2.85 0.03 -5.80
CA HIS A 184 -2.57 0.80 -7.02
C HIS A 184 -3.63 0.64 -8.12
N MET A 185 -4.88 0.38 -7.74
CA MET A 185 -5.95 0.22 -8.73
C MET A 185 -6.35 1.55 -9.37
N ASP A 186 -6.03 2.67 -8.75
CA ASP A 186 -6.15 4.01 -9.32
C ASP A 186 -5.10 4.32 -10.41
N LEU A 187 -4.14 3.43 -10.67
CA LEU A 187 -3.26 3.50 -11.84
C LEU A 187 -3.89 2.88 -13.10
N ALA A 188 -5.01 2.18 -12.97
CA ALA A 188 -5.74 1.51 -14.04
C ALA A 188 -7.15 2.13 -14.27
N LEU A 189 -7.28 3.46 -14.15
CA LEU A 189 -8.58 4.14 -14.33
C LEU A 189 -9.13 4.01 -15.76
N ASP A 190 -8.26 3.90 -16.74
CA ASP A 190 -8.61 3.71 -18.16
C ASP A 190 -9.17 2.30 -18.47
N ASP A 191 -9.01 1.32 -17.57
CA ASP A 191 -9.57 -0.02 -17.71
C ASP A 191 -10.59 -0.32 -16.58
N TYR A 192 -11.73 0.37 -16.64
CA TYR A 192 -12.78 0.25 -15.63
C TYR A 192 -13.35 -1.17 -15.53
N ASP A 193 -13.54 -1.85 -16.65
CA ASP A 193 -14.05 -3.23 -16.67
C ASP A 193 -13.12 -4.19 -15.93
N TYR A 194 -11.83 -3.97 -16.01
CA TYR A 194 -10.84 -4.73 -15.24
C TYR A 194 -11.05 -4.57 -13.72
N GLN A 195 -11.30 -3.35 -13.24
CA GLN A 195 -11.56 -3.11 -11.83
C GLN A 195 -12.84 -3.80 -11.36
N ILE A 196 -13.90 -3.77 -12.19
CA ILE A 196 -15.16 -4.48 -11.93
C ILE A 196 -14.93 -6.01 -11.89
N ASP A 197 -14.17 -6.55 -12.83
CA ASP A 197 -13.87 -7.99 -12.87
C ASP A 197 -13.13 -8.43 -11.60
N LEU A 198 -12.18 -7.63 -11.12
CA LEU A 198 -11.46 -7.89 -9.87
C LEU A 198 -12.39 -7.78 -8.65
N ALA A 199 -13.15 -6.71 -8.51
CA ALA A 199 -14.06 -6.51 -7.38
C ALA A 199 -15.10 -7.62 -7.23
N LYS A 200 -15.60 -8.17 -8.35
CA LYS A 200 -16.52 -9.32 -8.37
C LYS A 200 -15.94 -10.61 -7.80
N THR A 201 -14.61 -10.75 -7.74
CA THR A 201 -13.97 -11.91 -7.12
C THR A 201 -14.02 -11.90 -5.60
N GLY A 202 -14.37 -10.76 -5.00
CA GLY A 202 -14.43 -10.56 -3.56
C GLY A 202 -13.25 -9.80 -2.96
N VAL A 203 -12.18 -9.55 -3.72
CA VAL A 203 -11.04 -8.76 -3.25
C VAL A 203 -11.41 -7.30 -3.01
N PHE A 204 -10.63 -6.64 -2.18
CA PHE A 204 -10.68 -5.18 -2.06
C PHE A 204 -9.88 -4.53 -3.20
N ILE A 205 -10.40 -3.41 -3.69
CA ILE A 205 -9.78 -2.51 -4.66
C ILE A 205 -9.27 -1.30 -3.90
N GLU A 206 -7.98 -1.03 -3.92
CA GLU A 206 -7.43 0.11 -3.22
C GLU A 206 -7.00 1.22 -4.19
N TYR A 207 -7.50 2.43 -3.93
CA TYR A 207 -7.04 3.66 -4.54
C TYR A 207 -6.10 4.32 -3.55
N ASP A 208 -4.80 4.20 -3.78
CA ASP A 208 -3.77 4.51 -2.79
C ASP A 208 -2.80 5.62 -3.19
N SER A 209 -2.92 6.17 -4.38
CA SER A 209 -2.03 7.24 -4.80
C SER A 209 -2.62 8.66 -4.62
N PHE A 210 -3.57 8.86 -3.68
CA PHE A 210 -4.09 10.19 -3.38
C PHE A 210 -2.99 11.15 -2.93
N GLY A 211 -2.93 12.33 -3.56
CA GLY A 211 -1.87 13.32 -3.34
C GLY A 211 -0.65 13.15 -4.23
N MET A 212 -0.55 12.05 -4.98
CA MET A 212 0.48 11.85 -6.00
C MET A 212 0.01 12.42 -7.35
N GLU A 213 0.36 13.68 -7.61
CA GLU A 213 0.03 14.36 -8.89
C GLU A 213 1.33 14.75 -9.61
N PHE A 214 2.20 13.78 -9.84
CA PHE A 214 3.49 13.97 -10.51
C PHE A 214 3.71 12.88 -11.58
N THR A 215 4.84 12.91 -12.26
CA THR A 215 5.18 11.94 -13.31
C THR A 215 6.35 11.07 -12.90
N ILE A 216 6.52 9.94 -13.58
CA ILE A 216 7.73 9.12 -13.54
C ILE A 216 8.22 9.01 -14.99
N ASP A 217 8.94 10.05 -15.43
CA ASP A 217 9.36 10.20 -16.83
C ASP A 217 10.21 9.01 -17.32
N SER A 218 11.06 8.46 -16.44
CA SER A 218 11.88 7.26 -16.76
C SER A 218 11.04 6.02 -17.07
N ARG A 219 9.78 5.99 -16.62
CA ARG A 219 8.82 4.88 -16.86
C ARG A 219 7.73 5.26 -17.87
N GLY A 220 7.72 6.51 -18.37
CA GLY A 220 6.68 7.02 -19.27
C GLY A 220 5.30 7.03 -18.64
N PHE A 221 5.22 7.32 -17.34
CA PHE A 221 4.01 7.24 -16.53
C PHE A 221 3.70 8.57 -15.87
N ALA A 222 2.39 8.89 -15.73
CA ALA A 222 1.89 10.02 -14.96
C ALA A 222 0.76 9.55 -14.03
N PHE A 223 0.82 9.94 -12.76
CA PHE A 223 -0.28 9.69 -11.84
C PHE A 223 -1.52 10.47 -12.25
N TYR A 224 -2.69 9.85 -12.13
CA TYR A 224 -3.96 10.54 -12.29
C TYR A 224 -4.15 11.59 -11.19
N ARG A 225 -4.85 12.68 -11.53
CA ARG A 225 -5.20 13.69 -10.52
C ARG A 225 -6.22 13.14 -9.53
N ASP A 226 -6.20 13.63 -8.32
CA ASP A 226 -7.17 13.25 -7.30
C ASP A 226 -8.63 13.45 -7.76
N ALA A 227 -8.89 14.53 -8.52
CA ALA A 227 -10.20 14.77 -9.12
C ALA A 227 -10.66 13.64 -10.05
N ASP A 228 -9.74 13.05 -10.82
CA ASP A 228 -10.05 11.93 -11.72
C ASP A 228 -10.29 10.65 -10.90
N LYS A 229 -9.46 10.37 -9.88
CA LYS A 229 -9.64 9.24 -8.95
C LYS A 229 -11.00 9.30 -8.25
N ILE A 230 -11.42 10.48 -7.79
CA ILE A 230 -12.73 10.71 -7.16
C ILE A 230 -13.88 10.33 -8.11
N VAL A 231 -13.81 10.70 -9.38
CA VAL A 231 -14.85 10.37 -10.36
C VAL A 231 -14.98 8.85 -10.53
N PHE A 232 -13.86 8.13 -10.66
CA PHE A 232 -13.88 6.68 -10.84
C PHE A 232 -14.25 5.94 -9.55
N LEU A 233 -13.78 6.41 -8.39
CA LEU A 233 -14.18 5.86 -7.10
C LEU A 233 -15.70 6.00 -6.90
N LYS A 234 -16.26 7.17 -7.22
CA LYS A 234 -17.71 7.38 -7.19
C LYS A 234 -18.44 6.42 -8.11
N LYS A 235 -17.94 6.17 -9.31
CA LYS A 235 -18.55 5.23 -10.25
C LYS A 235 -18.59 3.81 -9.67
N LEU A 236 -17.50 3.35 -9.02
CA LEU A 236 -17.47 2.05 -8.32
C LEU A 236 -18.50 1.99 -7.18
N ILE A 237 -18.68 3.09 -6.45
CA ILE A 237 -19.69 3.21 -5.39
C ILE A 237 -21.10 3.11 -5.98
N ASP A 238 -21.38 3.86 -7.04
CA ASP A 238 -22.69 3.87 -7.71
C ASP A 238 -23.04 2.50 -8.34
N ASP A 239 -22.02 1.76 -8.79
CA ASP A 239 -22.16 0.38 -9.31
C ASP A 239 -22.25 -0.68 -8.20
N GLY A 240 -22.26 -0.29 -6.92
CA GLY A 240 -22.54 -1.16 -5.78
C GLY A 240 -21.31 -1.82 -5.14
N PHE A 241 -20.09 -1.38 -5.46
CA PHE A 241 -18.85 -1.95 -4.92
C PHE A 241 -18.30 -1.24 -3.68
N VAL A 242 -19.08 -0.35 -3.05
CA VAL A 242 -18.61 0.44 -1.90
C VAL A 242 -18.00 -0.40 -0.78
N ASP A 243 -18.51 -1.63 -0.54
CA ASP A 243 -18.01 -2.55 0.48
C ASP A 243 -16.65 -3.20 0.13
N LYS A 244 -16.15 -2.97 -1.08
CA LYS A 244 -14.89 -3.53 -1.60
C LYS A 244 -13.85 -2.48 -1.92
N LEU A 245 -13.99 -1.26 -1.39
CA LEU A 245 -13.09 -0.15 -1.66
C LEU A 245 -12.28 0.21 -0.44
N LEU A 246 -10.98 0.41 -0.63
CA LEU A 246 -10.07 1.04 0.32
C LEU A 246 -9.44 2.28 -0.33
N VAL A 247 -9.01 3.22 0.50
CA VAL A 247 -8.32 4.42 0.06
C VAL A 247 -7.14 4.73 0.97
N SER A 248 -6.01 5.11 0.38
CA SER A 248 -4.81 5.51 1.10
C SER A 248 -3.95 6.50 0.28
N GLN A 249 -2.68 6.67 0.60
CA GLN A 249 -1.84 7.72 0.01
C GLN A 249 -0.48 7.21 -0.46
N ASP A 250 -0.11 5.98 -0.13
CA ASP A 250 1.16 5.34 -0.49
C ASP A 250 2.36 6.30 -0.34
N ILE A 251 2.56 6.83 0.87
CA ILE A 251 3.65 7.78 1.12
C ILE A 251 4.99 7.05 1.05
N CYS A 252 5.56 6.95 -0.15
CA CYS A 252 6.82 6.25 -0.43
C CYS A 252 7.96 7.18 -0.91
N PHE A 253 7.68 8.48 -1.09
CA PHE A 253 8.66 9.50 -1.48
C PHE A 253 8.62 10.69 -0.54
N LYS A 254 9.78 11.33 -0.30
CA LYS A 254 9.82 12.58 0.48
C LYS A 254 9.00 13.70 -0.12
N ILE A 255 8.92 13.80 -1.45
CA ILE A 255 8.06 14.81 -2.12
C ILE A 255 6.58 14.63 -1.84
N CYS A 256 6.13 13.52 -1.27
CA CYS A 256 4.76 13.32 -0.78
C CYS A 256 4.54 13.98 0.59
N LEU A 257 5.60 14.23 1.37
CA LEU A 257 5.53 14.84 2.69
C LEU A 257 5.33 16.36 2.60
N LYS A 258 4.61 16.93 3.56
CA LYS A 258 4.36 18.40 3.62
C LYS A 258 5.63 19.22 3.70
N LYS A 259 6.63 18.73 4.41
CA LYS A 259 7.96 19.37 4.52
C LYS A 259 8.57 19.66 3.14
N TYR A 260 8.29 18.84 2.15
CA TYR A 260 8.83 18.98 0.79
C TYR A 260 7.78 19.44 -0.23
N GLY A 261 6.65 19.97 0.24
CA GLY A 261 5.59 20.50 -0.63
C GLY A 261 4.65 19.45 -1.20
N GLY A 262 4.59 18.26 -0.58
CA GLY A 262 3.58 17.24 -0.81
C GLY A 262 2.30 17.47 -0.01
N GLN A 263 1.36 16.55 -0.13
CA GLN A 263 0.07 16.64 0.55
C GLN A 263 0.10 16.08 1.99
N GLY A 264 1.05 15.18 2.30
CA GLY A 264 1.24 14.58 3.62
C GLY A 264 0.18 13.53 3.98
N TYR A 265 0.31 12.98 5.17
CA TYR A 265 -0.53 11.87 5.65
C TYR A 265 -2.00 12.23 5.94
N ASP A 266 -2.34 13.52 6.08
CA ASP A 266 -3.70 13.98 6.39
C ASP A 266 -4.54 14.31 5.14
N HIS A 267 -3.99 14.11 3.94
CA HIS A 267 -4.60 14.58 2.69
C HIS A 267 -6.01 14.06 2.48
N LEU A 268 -6.24 12.76 2.70
CA LEU A 268 -7.60 12.17 2.61
C LEU A 268 -8.57 12.87 3.56
N LEU A 269 -8.20 13.02 4.84
CA LEU A 269 -9.07 13.58 5.87
C LEU A 269 -9.34 15.07 5.66
N ARG A 270 -8.31 15.82 5.29
CA ARG A 270 -8.34 17.27 5.22
C ARG A 270 -8.88 17.81 3.89
N ASN A 271 -8.54 17.15 2.79
CA ASN A 271 -8.82 17.68 1.46
C ASN A 271 -9.81 16.82 0.68
N ILE A 272 -9.67 15.49 0.67
CA ILE A 272 -10.45 14.62 -0.21
C ILE A 272 -11.86 14.39 0.33
N PHE A 273 -12.01 13.91 1.58
CA PHE A 273 -13.34 13.63 2.13
C PHE A 273 -14.25 14.85 2.22
N PRO A 274 -13.80 16.08 2.56
CA PRO A 274 -14.66 17.27 2.48
C PRO A 274 -15.23 17.55 1.09
N LEU A 275 -14.53 17.14 0.01
CA LEU A 275 -15.07 17.24 -1.35
C LEU A 275 -16.17 16.21 -1.61
N TYR A 276 -16.10 15.02 -1.00
CA TYR A 276 -17.14 13.99 -1.10
C TYR A 276 -18.41 14.33 -0.32
N ASP A 277 -18.34 15.12 0.76
CA ASP A 277 -19.51 15.56 1.52
C ASP A 277 -20.55 16.31 0.67
N GLN A 278 -20.16 16.77 -0.50
CA GLN A 278 -21.08 17.35 -1.48
C GLN A 278 -22.03 16.31 -2.10
N TYR A 279 -21.73 15.02 -2.00
CA TYR A 279 -22.50 13.92 -2.64
C TYR A 279 -23.41 13.14 -1.65
N LYS A 280 -23.61 13.60 -0.47
CA LYS A 280 -24.45 13.24 0.70
C LYS A 280 -25.46 12.08 0.54
N SER A 281 -25.04 10.84 0.37
CA SER A 281 -25.96 9.71 0.49
C SER A 281 -25.48 8.60 1.42
N ILE A 282 -24.20 8.57 1.77
CA ILE A 282 -23.56 7.58 2.67
C ILE A 282 -22.45 8.33 3.40
N ASP A 283 -22.20 8.03 4.66
CA ASP A 283 -20.98 8.47 5.33
C ASP A 283 -19.79 7.72 4.75
N LEU A 284 -19.28 8.22 3.61
CA LEU A 284 -18.17 7.61 2.88
C LEU A 284 -16.88 7.60 3.68
N LYS A 285 -16.68 8.60 4.53
CA LYS A 285 -15.51 8.66 5.41
C LYS A 285 -15.51 7.48 6.39
N GLU A 286 -16.64 7.25 7.08
CA GLU A 286 -16.78 6.10 7.97
C GLU A 286 -16.65 4.79 7.21
N LYS A 287 -17.29 4.69 6.04
CA LYS A 287 -17.28 3.47 5.23
C LYS A 287 -15.86 3.10 4.75
N LEU A 288 -15.17 4.04 4.11
CA LEU A 288 -13.89 3.78 3.45
C LEU A 288 -12.69 3.80 4.40
N LEU A 289 -12.78 4.52 5.54
CA LEU A 289 -11.66 4.64 6.48
C LEU A 289 -11.83 3.83 7.76
N ILE A 290 -13.03 3.32 8.06
CA ILE A 290 -13.28 2.58 9.31
C ILE A 290 -13.87 1.21 9.00
N GLN A 291 -15.05 1.13 8.36
CA GLN A 291 -15.76 -0.13 8.19
C GLN A 291 -15.01 -1.11 7.27
N ASN A 292 -14.63 -0.66 6.07
CA ASN A 292 -13.92 -1.51 5.12
C ASN A 292 -12.53 -1.93 5.60
N PRO A 293 -11.66 -1.03 6.14
CA PRO A 293 -10.40 -1.46 6.73
C PRO A 293 -10.58 -2.46 7.89
N ASN A 294 -11.58 -2.25 8.77
CA ASN A 294 -11.86 -3.21 9.84
C ASN A 294 -12.27 -4.57 9.28
N HIS A 295 -13.13 -4.60 8.27
CA HIS A 295 -13.55 -5.86 7.64
C HIS A 295 -12.36 -6.59 6.98
N TRP A 296 -11.49 -5.85 6.28
CA TRP A 296 -10.29 -6.44 5.69
C TRP A 296 -9.32 -6.95 6.75
N LEU A 297 -9.04 -6.15 7.79
CA LEU A 297 -8.00 -6.46 8.79
C LEU A 297 -8.46 -7.52 9.79
N PHE A 298 -9.70 -7.47 10.30
CA PHE A 298 -10.08 -8.17 11.53
C PHE A 298 -11.22 -9.18 11.37
N ASP A 299 -12.15 -9.03 10.42
CA ASP A 299 -13.27 -9.98 10.21
C ASP A 299 -12.84 -11.17 9.34
#